data_61648ff9fe7d57747d80c462f532a534
#
_entry.id   61648ff9fe7d57747d80c462f532a534
#
_cell.length_a   1.000
_cell.length_b   1.000
_cell.length_c   1.000
_cell.angle_alpha   90.00
_cell.angle_beta   90.00
_cell.angle_gamma   90.00
#
_symmetry.space_group_name_H-M   'P 1'
#
loop_
_entity.id
_entity.type
_entity.pdbx_description
1 polymer ?
#
loop_
_entity_poly.entity_id
_entity_poly.type
_entity_poly.pdbx_seq_one_letter_code
_entity_poly.pdbx_strand_id
1 'polypeptide(L)'
;KAAAKTHQKMTLLEKKRVSAIVLVSAFQIIFWMFWYLAYLPIYYHWAENMNWKVGGFTIPVTWFDSLNALLCVISGPLTALLWQKLAARPQGDISIFKKLGLGLAFLGIGYIYYAVIDIVRGDNKPTVLLLIIFFLFLTLGEMFFSPLGNAFIGQYSPSRLLAIMSAVWGLGLFAAAKLYGNVYAFAFSGKFAFSKACITIAVIAFVSTVILFAIDGKLMSLVKDKDEE
;
A
#
# COMPACT_ATOMS: atom_id res chain seq x y z
N LYS A 1 -39.06 -2.76 -9.68
CA LYS A 1 -38.65 -1.34 -9.89
C LYS A 1 -37.13 -1.11 -9.86
N ALA A 2 -36.29 -2.07 -9.40
CA ALA A 2 -34.82 -1.93 -9.39
C ALA A 2 -34.16 -2.22 -10.75
N ALA A 3 -34.75 -3.05 -11.61
CA ALA A 3 -34.17 -3.46 -12.89
C ALA A 3 -34.19 -2.36 -13.98
N ALA A 4 -35.06 -1.35 -13.87
CA ALA A 4 -35.20 -0.30 -14.88
C ALA A 4 -34.09 0.78 -14.85
N LYS A 5 -33.27 0.84 -13.78
CA LYS A 5 -32.20 1.86 -13.63
C LYS A 5 -30.88 1.49 -14.32
N THR A 6 -30.70 0.23 -14.74
CA THR A 6 -29.42 -0.29 -15.27
C THR A 6 -29.14 0.15 -16.73
N HIS A 7 -30.12 0.62 -17.47
CA HIS A 7 -29.96 1.03 -18.88
C HIS A 7 -29.77 2.54 -19.10
N GLN A 8 -29.73 3.33 -18.03
CA GLN A 8 -29.49 4.77 -18.17
C GLN A 8 -28.04 5.06 -18.54
N LYS A 9 -27.80 5.83 -19.60
CA LYS A 9 -26.44 6.26 -20.00
C LYS A 9 -25.75 6.96 -18.83
N MET A 10 -24.46 6.70 -18.64
CA MET A 10 -23.66 7.37 -17.60
C MET A 10 -23.57 8.86 -17.88
N THR A 11 -23.75 9.67 -16.84
CA THR A 11 -23.49 11.11 -16.90
C THR A 11 -21.99 11.39 -17.11
N LEU A 12 -21.65 12.61 -17.46
CA LEU A 12 -20.24 12.99 -17.61
C LEU A 12 -19.46 12.85 -16.30
N LEU A 13 -20.07 13.25 -15.18
CA LEU A 13 -19.47 13.13 -13.84
C LEU A 13 -19.26 11.65 -13.46
N GLU A 14 -20.25 10.80 -13.69
CA GLU A 14 -20.10 9.36 -13.43
C GLU A 14 -18.95 8.74 -14.23
N LYS A 15 -18.80 9.11 -15.52
CA LYS A 15 -17.67 8.65 -16.34
C LYS A 15 -16.32 9.10 -15.77
N LYS A 16 -16.24 10.37 -15.34
CA LYS A 16 -15.01 10.92 -14.71
C LYS A 16 -14.66 10.17 -13.43
N ARG A 17 -15.63 9.95 -12.54
CA ARG A 17 -15.46 9.20 -11.28
C ARG A 17 -15.02 7.76 -11.53
N VAL A 18 -15.64 7.05 -12.47
CA VAL A 18 -15.24 5.70 -12.89
C VAL A 18 -13.80 5.70 -13.43
N SER A 19 -13.43 6.66 -14.27
CA SER A 19 -12.06 6.77 -14.79
C SER A 19 -11.04 7.01 -13.70
N ALA A 20 -11.34 7.85 -12.71
CA ALA A 20 -10.48 8.07 -11.55
C ALA A 20 -10.30 6.78 -10.72
N ILE A 21 -11.39 6.04 -10.49
CA ILE A 21 -11.35 4.77 -9.74
C ILE A 21 -10.47 3.74 -10.46
N VAL A 22 -10.65 3.55 -11.77
CA VAL A 22 -9.85 2.62 -12.56
C VAL A 22 -8.36 3.01 -12.53
N LEU A 23 -8.06 4.30 -12.67
CA LEU A 23 -6.68 4.78 -12.64
C LEU A 23 -6.03 4.54 -11.26
N VAL A 24 -6.73 4.86 -10.17
CA VAL A 24 -6.22 4.64 -8.80
C VAL A 24 -6.08 3.15 -8.48
N SER A 25 -6.93 2.30 -9.08
CA SER A 25 -6.80 0.84 -8.93
C SER A 25 -5.47 0.29 -9.49
N ALA A 26 -4.84 0.97 -10.47
CA ALA A 26 -3.51 0.59 -10.92
C ALA A 26 -2.44 0.79 -9.82
N PHE A 27 -2.51 1.89 -9.07
CA PHE A 27 -1.62 2.12 -7.92
C PHE A 27 -1.90 1.15 -6.76
N GLN A 28 -3.14 0.72 -6.61
CA GLN A 28 -3.51 -0.33 -5.67
C GLN A 28 -2.82 -1.65 -5.98
N ILE A 29 -2.76 -2.05 -7.27
CA ILE A 29 -2.06 -3.28 -7.68
C ILE A 29 -0.58 -3.20 -7.29
N ILE A 30 0.08 -2.06 -7.55
CA ILE A 30 1.49 -1.84 -7.19
C ILE A 30 1.67 -1.94 -5.67
N PHE A 31 0.83 -1.26 -4.88
CA PHE A 31 0.91 -1.28 -3.43
C PHE A 31 0.78 -2.69 -2.87
N TRP A 32 -0.33 -3.39 -3.19
CA TRP A 32 -0.60 -4.71 -2.63
C TRP A 32 0.35 -5.78 -3.12
N MET A 33 0.81 -5.69 -4.37
CA MET A 33 1.80 -6.62 -4.91
C MET A 33 3.11 -6.55 -4.08
N PHE A 34 3.60 -5.36 -3.79
CA PHE A 34 4.81 -5.21 -2.98
C PHE A 34 4.55 -5.45 -1.50
N TRP A 35 3.35 -5.18 -1.01
CA TRP A 35 2.97 -5.52 0.36
C TRP A 35 2.97 -7.05 0.59
N TYR A 36 2.35 -7.84 -0.28
CA TYR A 36 2.41 -9.30 -0.22
C TYR A 36 3.83 -9.82 -0.39
N LEU A 37 4.58 -9.24 -1.32
CA LEU A 37 5.96 -9.61 -1.59
C LEU A 37 6.86 -9.38 -0.37
N ALA A 38 6.56 -8.42 0.49
CA ALA A 38 7.35 -8.06 1.66
C ALA A 38 7.51 -9.20 2.69
N TYR A 39 6.60 -10.17 2.70
CA TYR A 39 6.67 -11.32 3.60
C TYR A 39 7.63 -12.43 3.11
N LEU A 40 7.76 -12.62 1.80
CA LEU A 40 8.58 -13.69 1.26
C LEU A 40 10.06 -13.62 1.69
N PRO A 41 10.72 -12.43 1.72
CA PRO A 41 12.08 -12.32 2.22
C PRO A 41 12.28 -12.85 3.64
N ILE A 42 11.27 -12.81 4.51
CA ILE A 42 11.38 -13.29 5.89
C ILE A 42 11.63 -14.78 5.90
N TYR A 43 10.92 -15.53 5.07
CA TYR A 43 11.00 -16.98 4.99
C TYR A 43 12.20 -17.48 4.20
N TYR A 44 12.69 -16.71 3.23
CA TYR A 44 13.77 -17.14 2.34
C TYR A 44 15.10 -16.45 2.64
N HIS A 45 15.14 -15.12 2.63
CA HIS A 45 16.40 -14.39 2.81
C HIS A 45 16.75 -14.18 4.28
N TRP A 46 15.83 -13.64 5.07
CA TRP A 46 16.08 -13.31 6.47
C TRP A 46 16.09 -14.52 7.39
N ALA A 47 15.42 -15.62 7.03
CA ALA A 47 15.50 -16.88 7.78
C ALA A 47 16.95 -17.36 7.96
N GLU A 48 17.79 -17.19 6.93
CA GLU A 48 19.18 -17.61 6.94
C GLU A 48 20.15 -16.51 7.37
N ASN A 49 19.78 -15.24 7.20
CA ASN A 49 20.67 -14.10 7.33
C ASN A 49 20.46 -13.26 8.59
N MET A 50 19.63 -13.70 9.54
CA MET A 50 19.39 -13.07 10.82
C MET A 50 19.67 -14.02 11.99
N ASN A 51 19.98 -13.44 13.14
CA ASN A 51 20.02 -14.17 14.41
C ASN A 51 18.60 -14.14 15.02
N TRP A 52 17.95 -15.30 15.05
CA TRP A 52 16.61 -15.50 15.59
C TRP A 52 16.55 -15.72 17.10
N LYS A 53 17.72 -15.79 17.77
CA LYS A 53 17.79 -15.96 19.24
C LYS A 53 17.86 -14.60 19.93
N VAL A 54 16.92 -14.37 20.82
CA VAL A 54 16.86 -13.17 21.67
C VAL A 54 16.66 -13.61 23.13
N GLY A 55 17.60 -13.26 24.00
CA GLY A 55 17.52 -13.62 25.43
C GLY A 55 17.41 -15.13 25.70
N GLY A 56 18.02 -15.98 24.87
CA GLY A 56 17.94 -17.44 24.99
C GLY A 56 16.71 -18.09 24.33
N PHE A 57 15.71 -17.31 23.91
CA PHE A 57 14.53 -17.79 23.20
C PHE A 57 14.71 -17.64 21.68
N THR A 58 14.33 -18.67 20.91
CA THR A 58 14.32 -18.61 19.43
C THR A 58 12.95 -18.12 18.97
N ILE A 59 12.89 -16.94 18.36
CA ILE A 59 11.66 -16.36 17.84
C ILE A 59 11.21 -17.17 16.61
N PRO A 60 9.98 -17.73 16.60
CA PRO A 60 9.44 -18.39 15.41
C PRO A 60 9.24 -17.40 14.25
N VAL A 61 9.63 -17.77 13.04
CA VAL A 61 9.50 -16.92 11.85
C VAL A 61 8.05 -16.47 11.63
N THR A 62 7.10 -17.36 11.90
CA THR A 62 5.65 -17.12 11.76
C THR A 62 5.09 -16.04 12.67
N TRP A 63 5.81 -15.63 13.73
CA TRP A 63 5.37 -14.52 14.58
C TRP A 63 5.32 -13.19 13.83
N PHE A 64 6.12 -13.05 12.77
CA PHE A 64 6.12 -11.85 11.94
C PHE A 64 4.82 -11.71 11.11
N ASP A 65 4.13 -12.80 10.79
CA ASP A 65 2.80 -12.74 10.17
C ASP A 65 1.78 -12.08 11.11
N SER A 66 1.87 -12.40 12.41
CA SER A 66 1.00 -11.83 13.45
C SER A 66 1.41 -10.41 13.86
N LEU A 67 2.68 -10.04 13.66
CA LEU A 67 3.21 -8.73 14.04
C LEU A 67 2.49 -7.59 13.29
N ASN A 68 2.21 -7.76 12.01
CA ASN A 68 1.46 -6.78 11.24
C ASN A 68 0.07 -6.54 11.85
N ALA A 69 -0.67 -7.59 12.20
CA ALA A 69 -1.99 -7.47 12.82
C ALA A 69 -1.92 -6.69 14.15
N LEU A 70 -0.91 -6.98 14.99
CA LEU A 70 -0.69 -6.24 16.25
C LEU A 70 -0.39 -4.76 15.99
N LEU A 71 0.48 -4.48 15.02
CA LEU A 71 0.82 -3.11 14.64
C LEU A 71 -0.38 -2.37 14.04
N CYS A 72 -1.28 -3.04 13.30
CA CYS A 72 -2.52 -2.47 12.81
C CYS A 72 -3.44 -2.02 13.94
N VAL A 73 -3.59 -2.85 14.98
CA VAL A 73 -4.40 -2.50 16.18
C VAL A 73 -3.87 -1.24 16.87
N ILE A 74 -2.55 -1.08 16.93
CA ILE A 74 -1.92 0.09 17.56
C ILE A 74 -1.95 1.32 16.65
N SER A 75 -1.57 1.15 15.38
CA SER A 75 -1.42 2.27 14.45
C SER A 75 -2.75 2.77 13.86
N GLY A 76 -3.79 1.93 13.81
CA GLY A 76 -5.11 2.32 13.30
C GLY A 76 -5.70 3.54 14.03
N PRO A 77 -5.88 3.52 15.37
CA PRO A 77 -6.35 4.68 16.12
C PRO A 77 -5.43 5.90 15.99
N LEU A 78 -4.10 5.71 15.96
CA LEU A 78 -3.14 6.80 15.81
C LEU A 78 -3.25 7.48 14.45
N THR A 79 -3.40 6.71 13.39
CA THR A 79 -3.61 7.27 12.04
C THR A 79 -4.97 7.94 11.91
N ALA A 80 -6.03 7.43 12.54
CA ALA A 80 -7.33 8.09 12.57
C ALA A 80 -7.25 9.46 13.27
N LEU A 81 -6.57 9.55 14.43
CA LEU A 81 -6.33 10.81 15.12
C LEU A 81 -5.49 11.78 14.28
N LEU A 82 -4.49 11.27 13.54
CA LEU A 82 -3.70 12.08 12.62
C LEU A 82 -4.60 12.72 11.55
N TRP A 83 -5.48 11.93 10.92
CA TRP A 83 -6.38 12.44 9.88
C TRP A 83 -7.37 13.46 10.44
N GLN A 84 -7.93 13.24 11.63
CA GLN A 84 -8.80 14.22 12.29
C GLN A 84 -8.08 15.55 12.55
N LYS A 85 -6.85 15.50 13.07
CA LYS A 85 -6.04 16.71 13.30
C LYS A 85 -5.70 17.43 12.00
N LEU A 86 -5.40 16.69 10.93
CA LEU A 86 -5.10 17.27 9.63
C LEU A 86 -6.33 17.92 8.99
N ALA A 87 -7.51 17.29 9.12
CA ALA A 87 -8.77 17.83 8.62
C ALA A 87 -9.20 19.11 9.35
N ALA A 88 -8.84 19.25 10.62
CA ALA A 88 -9.18 20.43 11.44
C ALA A 88 -8.28 21.67 11.18
N ARG A 89 -7.28 21.56 10.29
CA ARG A 89 -6.39 22.68 9.98
C ARG A 89 -7.10 23.78 9.16
N PRO A 90 -6.69 25.05 9.28
CA PRO A 90 -7.25 26.14 8.47
C PRO A 90 -7.12 25.92 6.96
N GLN A 91 -6.07 25.19 6.51
CA GLN A 91 -5.84 24.84 5.11
C GLN A 91 -6.69 23.63 4.65
N GLY A 92 -7.50 23.05 5.55
CA GLY A 92 -8.28 21.86 5.28
C GLY A 92 -7.47 20.56 5.29
N ASP A 93 -8.12 19.48 4.89
CA ASP A 93 -7.53 18.14 4.85
C ASP A 93 -6.64 17.96 3.62
N ILE A 94 -5.72 17.01 3.72
CA ILE A 94 -4.94 16.56 2.56
C ILE A 94 -5.84 15.70 1.68
N SER A 95 -5.70 15.83 0.35
CA SER A 95 -6.47 15.02 -0.58
C SER A 95 -6.26 13.52 -0.35
N ILE A 96 -7.30 12.73 -0.67
CA ILE A 96 -7.25 11.28 -0.52
C ILE A 96 -6.13 10.66 -1.36
N PHE A 97 -5.86 11.21 -2.54
CA PHE A 97 -4.81 10.69 -3.44
C PHE A 97 -3.39 10.94 -2.89
N LYS A 98 -3.16 12.07 -2.24
CA LYS A 98 -1.91 12.32 -1.53
C LYS A 98 -1.74 11.39 -0.32
N LYS A 99 -2.83 11.11 0.40
CA LYS A 99 -2.80 10.13 1.50
C LYS A 99 -2.43 8.73 0.99
N LEU A 100 -3.02 8.27 -0.12
CA LEU A 100 -2.66 7.01 -0.78
C LEU A 100 -1.19 7.01 -1.24
N GLY A 101 -0.71 8.13 -1.80
CA GLY A 101 0.70 8.29 -2.17
C GLY A 101 1.64 8.18 -0.97
N LEU A 102 1.28 8.73 0.19
CA LEU A 102 2.05 8.55 1.42
C LEU A 102 2.12 7.08 1.85
N GLY A 103 1.06 6.30 1.64
CA GLY A 103 1.08 4.85 1.86
C GLY A 103 2.14 4.15 1.03
N LEU A 104 2.23 4.50 -0.27
CA LEU A 104 3.31 3.99 -1.16
C LEU A 104 4.69 4.47 -0.72
N ALA A 105 4.83 5.70 -0.23
CA ALA A 105 6.10 6.21 0.29
C ALA A 105 6.58 5.42 1.52
N PHE A 106 5.70 5.12 2.49
CA PHE A 106 6.04 4.28 3.63
C PHE A 106 6.48 2.88 3.21
N LEU A 107 5.80 2.28 2.23
CA LEU A 107 6.22 1.01 1.65
C LEU A 107 7.62 1.11 1.05
N GLY A 108 7.91 2.15 0.28
CA GLY A 108 9.23 2.43 -0.29
C GLY A 108 10.30 2.59 0.78
N ILE A 109 10.04 3.33 1.87
CA ILE A 109 10.94 3.47 3.02
C ILE A 109 11.25 2.10 3.64
N GLY A 110 10.23 1.25 3.81
CA GLY A 110 10.42 -0.12 4.30
C GLY A 110 11.41 -0.91 3.44
N TYR A 111 11.25 -0.89 2.12
CA TYR A 111 12.17 -1.59 1.22
C TYR A 111 13.59 -0.99 1.20
N ILE A 112 13.73 0.33 1.31
CA ILE A 112 15.07 0.95 1.54
C ILE A 112 15.68 0.43 2.83
N TYR A 113 14.88 0.33 3.89
CA TYR A 113 15.36 -0.20 5.18
C TYR A 113 15.85 -1.66 5.05
N TYR A 114 15.12 -2.53 4.33
CA TYR A 114 15.60 -3.88 4.02
C TYR A 114 16.93 -3.87 3.26
N ALA A 115 17.07 -3.00 2.26
CA ALA A 115 18.33 -2.87 1.51
C ALA A 115 19.48 -2.41 2.41
N VAL A 116 19.22 -1.44 3.31
CA VAL A 116 20.24 -0.93 4.25
C VAL A 116 20.69 -2.03 5.20
N ILE A 117 19.76 -2.80 5.79
CA ILE A 117 20.14 -3.92 6.66
C ILE A 117 21.03 -4.91 5.90
N ASP A 118 20.65 -5.28 4.67
CA ASP A 118 21.39 -6.25 3.87
C ASP A 118 22.81 -5.77 3.52
N ILE A 119 22.97 -4.50 3.18
CA ILE A 119 24.28 -3.91 2.87
C ILE A 119 25.15 -3.80 4.12
N VAL A 120 24.58 -3.30 5.22
CA VAL A 120 25.33 -3.02 6.45
C VAL A 120 25.73 -4.29 7.18
N ARG A 121 24.89 -5.34 7.15
CA ARG A 121 25.23 -6.61 7.81
C ARG A 121 26.46 -7.30 7.19
N GLY A 122 26.71 -7.15 5.88
CA GLY A 122 27.72 -7.95 5.18
C GLY A 122 27.47 -9.45 5.39
N ASP A 123 28.45 -10.14 5.95
CA ASP A 123 28.35 -11.58 6.30
C ASP A 123 27.82 -11.84 7.71
N ASN A 124 27.55 -10.80 8.51
CA ASN A 124 27.05 -10.94 9.87
C ASN A 124 25.56 -11.28 9.88
N LYS A 125 25.10 -11.87 10.99
CA LYS A 125 23.69 -12.15 11.26
C LYS A 125 23.19 -11.24 12.39
N PRO A 126 22.69 -10.04 12.08
CA PRO A 126 22.17 -9.13 13.09
C PRO A 126 20.89 -9.69 13.73
N THR A 127 20.46 -9.09 14.84
CA THR A 127 19.25 -9.52 15.55
C THR A 127 18.01 -9.36 14.67
N VAL A 128 17.12 -10.36 14.71
CA VAL A 128 15.83 -10.35 14.04
C VAL A 128 14.91 -9.19 14.46
N LEU A 129 15.17 -8.59 15.62
CA LEU A 129 14.39 -7.43 16.10
C LEU A 129 14.44 -6.23 15.14
N LEU A 130 15.46 -6.13 14.31
CA LEU A 130 15.52 -5.10 13.25
C LEU A 130 14.36 -5.21 12.25
N LEU A 131 13.82 -6.41 12.05
CA LEU A 131 12.68 -6.59 11.13
C LEU A 131 11.40 -5.92 11.66
N ILE A 132 11.29 -5.67 12.97
CA ILE A 132 10.14 -4.97 13.56
C ILE A 132 10.00 -3.56 12.97
N ILE A 133 11.11 -2.87 12.72
CA ILE A 133 11.11 -1.53 12.11
C ILE A 133 10.58 -1.58 10.68
N PHE A 134 10.95 -2.61 9.92
CA PHE A 134 10.40 -2.83 8.58
C PHE A 134 8.88 -3.00 8.63
N PHE A 135 8.38 -3.86 9.53
CA PHE A 135 6.95 -4.09 9.70
C PHE A 135 6.21 -2.84 10.15
N LEU A 136 6.83 -1.98 10.93
CA LEU A 136 6.24 -0.68 11.28
C LEU A 136 6.00 0.17 10.02
N PHE A 137 6.98 0.29 9.13
CA PHE A 137 6.80 1.02 7.86
C PHE A 137 5.77 0.36 6.95
N LEU A 138 5.79 -0.98 6.84
CA LEU A 138 4.83 -1.74 6.06
C LEU A 138 3.40 -1.50 6.55
N THR A 139 3.19 -1.59 7.86
CA THR A 139 1.88 -1.39 8.50
C THR A 139 1.41 0.07 8.40
N LEU A 140 2.30 1.05 8.59
CA LEU A 140 1.94 2.44 8.37
C LEU A 140 1.50 2.67 6.92
N GLY A 141 2.24 2.13 5.95
CA GLY A 141 1.82 2.17 4.54
C GLY A 141 0.42 1.59 4.33
N GLU A 142 0.12 0.45 4.94
CA GLU A 142 -1.18 -0.20 4.89
C GLU A 142 -2.28 0.67 5.51
N MET A 143 -2.05 1.26 6.67
CA MET A 143 -3.02 2.13 7.35
C MET A 143 -3.32 3.41 6.55
N PHE A 144 -2.37 3.86 5.75
CA PHE A 144 -2.55 4.99 4.83
C PHE A 144 -3.20 4.58 3.50
N PHE A 145 -3.16 3.30 3.13
CA PHE A 145 -3.65 2.86 1.83
C PHE A 145 -4.99 2.13 1.92
N SER A 146 -5.11 1.11 2.77
CA SER A 146 -6.25 0.21 2.79
C SER A 146 -7.56 0.88 3.23
N PRO A 147 -7.67 1.53 4.41
CA PRO A 147 -8.91 2.16 4.83
C PRO A 147 -9.34 3.29 3.90
N LEU A 148 -8.38 4.08 3.43
CA LEU A 148 -8.65 5.23 2.57
C LEU A 148 -9.06 4.81 1.16
N GLY A 149 -8.47 3.72 0.64
CA GLY A 149 -8.89 3.15 -0.65
C GLY A 149 -10.35 2.69 -0.63
N ASN A 150 -10.76 1.99 0.41
CA ASN A 150 -12.14 1.58 0.60
C ASN A 150 -13.09 2.79 0.77
N ALA A 151 -12.67 3.79 1.55
CA ALA A 151 -13.42 5.05 1.70
C ALA A 151 -13.56 5.79 0.36
N PHE A 152 -12.50 5.82 -0.46
CA PHE A 152 -12.51 6.41 -1.79
C PHE A 152 -13.56 5.77 -2.70
N ILE A 153 -13.60 4.43 -2.73
CA ILE A 153 -14.61 3.71 -3.51
C ILE A 153 -16.03 4.02 -2.99
N GLY A 154 -16.23 4.00 -1.66
CA GLY A 154 -17.53 4.30 -1.06
C GLY A 154 -18.02 5.72 -1.33
N GLN A 155 -17.10 6.69 -1.29
CA GLN A 155 -17.43 8.13 -1.42
C GLN A 155 -17.68 8.56 -2.87
N TYR A 156 -16.85 8.08 -3.81
CA TYR A 156 -16.85 8.60 -5.17
C TYR A 156 -17.48 7.69 -6.22
N SER A 157 -17.81 6.44 -5.89
CA SER A 157 -18.52 5.58 -6.82
C SER A 157 -19.95 6.09 -7.06
N PRO A 158 -20.40 6.14 -8.33
CA PRO A 158 -21.81 6.36 -8.59
C PRO A 158 -22.66 5.30 -7.87
N SER A 159 -23.72 5.69 -7.14
CA SER A 159 -24.48 4.78 -6.28
C SER A 159 -24.98 3.52 -7.00
N ARG A 160 -25.38 3.64 -8.26
CA ARG A 160 -25.82 2.51 -9.10
C ARG A 160 -24.67 1.59 -9.55
N LEU A 161 -23.40 2.06 -9.50
CA LEU A 161 -22.21 1.32 -9.94
C LEU A 161 -21.32 0.91 -8.76
N LEU A 162 -21.71 1.21 -7.52
CA LEU A 162 -20.89 0.96 -6.32
C LEU A 162 -20.41 -0.49 -6.25
N ALA A 163 -21.31 -1.47 -6.46
CA ALA A 163 -20.94 -2.88 -6.44
C ALA A 163 -19.91 -3.23 -7.54
N ILE A 164 -20.06 -2.66 -8.73
CA ILE A 164 -19.14 -2.87 -9.85
C ILE A 164 -17.77 -2.24 -9.53
N MET A 165 -17.75 -1.01 -9.00
CA MET A 165 -16.50 -0.33 -8.65
C MET A 165 -15.78 -1.03 -7.49
N SER A 166 -16.52 -1.55 -6.51
CA SER A 166 -15.96 -2.41 -5.46
C SER A 166 -15.37 -3.70 -6.04
N ALA A 167 -16.02 -4.30 -7.04
CA ALA A 167 -15.48 -5.48 -7.73
C ALA A 167 -14.21 -5.15 -8.52
N VAL A 168 -14.15 -4.01 -9.22
CA VAL A 168 -12.92 -3.54 -9.90
C VAL A 168 -11.78 -3.36 -8.91
N TRP A 169 -12.06 -2.76 -7.75
CA TRP A 169 -11.09 -2.64 -6.65
C TRP A 169 -10.63 -4.01 -6.14
N GLY A 170 -11.56 -4.96 -5.92
CA GLY A 170 -11.24 -6.33 -5.54
C GLY A 170 -10.43 -7.10 -6.58
N LEU A 171 -10.68 -6.87 -7.88
CA LEU A 171 -9.87 -7.44 -8.96
C LEU A 171 -8.44 -6.92 -8.95
N GLY A 172 -8.21 -5.67 -8.58
CA GLY A 172 -6.86 -5.12 -8.37
C GLY A 172 -6.10 -5.87 -7.28
N LEU A 173 -6.77 -6.13 -6.14
CA LEU A 173 -6.21 -6.93 -5.05
C LEU A 173 -5.89 -8.36 -5.48
N PHE A 174 -6.81 -8.99 -6.22
CA PHE A 174 -6.62 -10.33 -6.78
C PHE A 174 -5.42 -10.38 -7.74
N ALA A 175 -5.29 -9.39 -8.63
CA ALA A 175 -4.15 -9.30 -9.55
C ALA A 175 -2.83 -9.19 -8.79
N ALA A 176 -2.76 -8.35 -7.77
CA ALA A 176 -1.60 -8.22 -6.90
C ALA A 176 -1.23 -9.55 -6.24
N ALA A 177 -2.23 -10.25 -5.67
CA ALA A 177 -2.07 -11.55 -5.04
C ALA A 177 -1.65 -12.68 -6.00
N LYS A 178 -1.91 -12.54 -7.29
CA LYS A 178 -1.42 -13.50 -8.31
C LYS A 178 -0.02 -13.19 -8.81
N LEU A 179 0.36 -11.91 -8.83
CA LEU A 179 1.61 -11.47 -9.44
C LEU A 179 2.81 -11.48 -8.47
N TYR A 180 2.59 -11.27 -7.16
CA TYR A 180 3.70 -11.05 -6.21
C TYR A 180 4.70 -12.21 -6.16
N GLY A 181 4.24 -13.47 -6.26
CA GLY A 181 5.12 -14.64 -6.26
C GLY A 181 6.03 -14.70 -7.49
N ASN A 182 5.50 -14.37 -8.68
CA ASN A 182 6.29 -14.30 -9.91
C ASN A 182 7.29 -13.14 -9.87
N VAL A 183 6.89 -11.99 -9.33
CA VAL A 183 7.78 -10.84 -9.14
C VAL A 183 8.89 -11.18 -8.15
N TYR A 184 8.57 -11.90 -7.07
CA TYR A 184 9.58 -12.40 -6.14
C TYR A 184 10.57 -13.33 -6.82
N ALA A 185 10.08 -14.34 -7.52
CA ALA A 185 10.92 -15.30 -8.23
C ALA A 185 11.84 -14.61 -9.26
N PHE A 186 11.37 -13.57 -9.93
CA PHE A 186 12.19 -12.79 -10.86
C PHE A 186 13.21 -11.89 -10.15
N ALA A 187 12.78 -11.12 -9.15
CA ALA A 187 13.59 -10.08 -8.49
C ALA A 187 14.64 -10.70 -7.54
N PHE A 188 14.32 -11.83 -6.90
CA PHE A 188 15.16 -12.47 -5.88
C PHE A 188 15.69 -13.85 -6.33
N SER A 189 15.78 -14.08 -7.63
CA SER A 189 16.30 -15.32 -8.24
C SER A 189 17.80 -15.58 -8.06
N GLY A 190 18.52 -14.73 -7.31
CA GLY A 190 19.97 -14.78 -7.19
C GLY A 190 20.73 -14.10 -8.33
N LYS A 191 20.03 -13.66 -9.40
CA LYS A 191 20.63 -12.86 -10.49
C LYS A 191 21.01 -11.45 -10.04
N PHE A 192 20.29 -10.93 -9.05
CA PHE A 192 20.53 -9.62 -8.45
C PHE A 192 20.82 -9.77 -6.97
N ALA A 193 21.67 -8.88 -6.42
CA ALA A 193 21.83 -8.78 -4.98
C ALA A 193 20.48 -8.41 -4.33
N PHE A 194 20.20 -8.96 -3.14
CA PHE A 194 18.93 -8.73 -2.42
C PHE A 194 18.66 -7.22 -2.23
N SER A 195 19.68 -6.49 -1.80
CA SER A 195 19.60 -5.03 -1.62
C SER A 195 19.25 -4.29 -2.92
N LYS A 196 19.78 -4.71 -4.07
CA LYS A 196 19.42 -4.09 -5.37
C LYS A 196 17.97 -4.31 -5.73
N ALA A 197 17.43 -5.51 -5.50
CA ALA A 197 16.02 -5.82 -5.72
C ALA A 197 15.13 -4.95 -4.82
N CYS A 198 15.47 -4.82 -3.53
CA CYS A 198 14.75 -3.95 -2.60
C CYS A 198 14.79 -2.48 -3.01
N ILE A 199 15.94 -1.96 -3.43
CA ILE A 199 16.07 -0.58 -3.95
C ILE A 199 15.20 -0.38 -5.18
N THR A 200 15.16 -1.33 -6.11
CA THR A 200 14.32 -1.24 -7.31
C THR A 200 12.84 -1.14 -6.95
N ILE A 201 12.37 -1.96 -6.01
CA ILE A 201 10.98 -1.92 -5.51
C ILE A 201 10.70 -0.57 -4.86
N ALA A 202 11.62 -0.07 -4.03
CA ALA A 202 11.49 1.23 -3.38
C ALA A 202 11.40 2.37 -4.41
N VAL A 203 12.21 2.35 -5.46
CA VAL A 203 12.16 3.34 -6.54
C VAL A 203 10.80 3.32 -7.23
N ILE A 204 10.25 2.15 -7.55
CA ILE A 204 8.91 2.04 -8.15
C ILE A 204 7.85 2.62 -7.21
N ALA A 205 7.92 2.35 -5.91
CA ALA A 205 6.98 2.88 -4.91
C ALA A 205 7.08 4.42 -4.81
N PHE A 206 8.30 4.98 -4.77
CA PHE A 206 8.49 6.44 -4.72
C PHE A 206 8.07 7.13 -6.03
N VAL A 207 8.37 6.55 -7.19
CA VAL A 207 7.90 7.07 -8.49
C VAL A 207 6.38 7.08 -8.51
N SER A 208 5.73 6.01 -8.04
CA SER A 208 4.26 5.95 -7.93
C SER A 208 3.71 7.03 -6.99
N THR A 209 4.38 7.29 -5.86
CA THR A 209 4.06 8.40 -4.94
C THR A 209 4.14 9.74 -5.66
N VAL A 210 5.23 10.02 -6.35
CA VAL A 210 5.44 11.28 -7.08
C VAL A 210 4.38 11.46 -8.17
N ILE A 211 4.06 10.41 -8.90
CA ILE A 211 3.01 10.46 -9.93
C ILE A 211 1.66 10.80 -9.29
N LEU A 212 1.26 10.12 -8.20
CA LEU A 212 -0.01 10.42 -7.51
C LEU A 212 -0.06 11.86 -7.01
N PHE A 213 1.04 12.39 -6.50
CA PHE A 213 1.11 13.79 -6.05
C PHE A 213 1.02 14.77 -7.23
N ALA A 214 1.68 14.46 -8.34
CA ALA A 214 1.66 15.29 -9.53
C ALA A 214 0.27 15.35 -10.20
N ILE A 215 -0.47 14.23 -10.20
CA ILE A 215 -1.80 14.16 -10.81
C ILE A 215 -2.95 14.44 -9.83
N ASP A 216 -2.66 14.73 -8.55
CA ASP A 216 -3.65 14.93 -7.50
C ASP A 216 -4.73 15.95 -7.87
N GLY A 217 -4.35 17.14 -8.31
CA GLY A 217 -5.31 18.16 -8.74
C GLY A 217 -6.22 17.70 -9.88
N LYS A 218 -5.66 16.96 -10.85
CA LYS A 218 -6.44 16.38 -11.95
C LYS A 218 -7.41 15.31 -11.45
N LEU A 219 -6.96 14.42 -10.57
CA LEU A 219 -7.81 13.39 -9.97
C LEU A 219 -8.94 14.01 -9.14
N MET A 220 -8.63 15.03 -8.32
CA MET A 220 -9.65 15.75 -7.56
C MET A 220 -10.70 16.39 -8.46
N SER A 221 -10.31 16.99 -9.59
CA SER A 221 -11.25 17.56 -10.57
C SER A 221 -12.13 16.52 -11.29
N LEU A 222 -11.73 15.25 -11.28
CA LEU A 222 -12.53 14.15 -11.85
C LEU A 222 -13.61 13.64 -10.87
N VAL A 223 -13.39 13.78 -9.58
CA VAL A 223 -14.26 13.18 -8.55
C VAL A 223 -15.18 14.20 -7.88
N LYS A 224 -14.76 15.47 -7.74
CA LYS A 224 -15.59 16.55 -7.19
C LYS A 224 -16.63 17.03 -8.19
N ASP A 225 -17.80 17.41 -7.69
CA ASP A 225 -18.79 18.13 -8.48
C ASP A 225 -18.41 19.61 -8.57
N LYS A 226 -18.80 20.29 -9.67
CA LYS A 226 -18.51 21.71 -9.83
C LYS A 226 -19.27 22.59 -8.82
N ASP A 227 -20.33 22.06 -8.23
CA ASP A 227 -21.17 22.76 -7.27
C ASP A 227 -20.67 22.59 -5.82
N GLU A 228 -19.54 21.87 -5.61
CA GLU A 228 -18.88 21.68 -4.29
C GLU A 228 -17.61 22.55 -4.14
N GLU A 229 -17.35 23.48 -5.05
CA GLU A 229 -16.32 24.53 -4.93
C GLU A 229 -16.93 25.81 -4.36
#